data_8055b3f6a72c5bae2b930949e839d264
#
_entry.id   8055b3f6a72c5bae2b930949e839d264
#
_cell.length_a   1.000
_cell.length_b   1.000
_cell.length_c   1.000
_cell.angle_alpha   90.00
_cell.angle_beta   90.00
_cell.angle_gamma   90.00
#
_symmetry.space_group_name_H-M   'P 1'
#
loop_
_entity.id
_entity.type
_entity.pdbx_description
1 polymer ?
#
loop_
_entity_poly.entity_id
_entity_poly.type
_entity_poly.pdbx_seq_one_letter_code
_entity_poly.pdbx_strand_id
1 'polypeptide(L)'
;KTPLTVILAQSRNDLTILQEYSENAKKHIIIDSGGMDNDLIRCGIELSDIIITPVRPSKIEVKGLQEFVQMINQSSFNAKDHYILLNNVQSRSIKDVEDMTDSIKGAKLNLLHTRIGLRKLFMDAYAEGKSVIELNKSSLAADELRVLVKELKDIIKRKA
;
A
#
# COMPACT_ATOMS: atom_id res chain seq x y z
N LYS A 1 5.18 2.17 -24.17
CA LYS A 1 4.56 1.99 -22.83
C LYS A 1 3.55 0.85 -22.97
N THR A 2 3.66 -0.17 -22.13
CA THR A 2 2.62 -1.19 -22.00
C THR A 2 1.45 -0.52 -21.29
N PRO A 3 0.23 -0.49 -21.84
CA PRO A 3 -0.90 0.12 -21.17
C PRO A 3 -1.22 -0.63 -19.87
N LEU A 4 -1.53 0.11 -18.83
CA LEU A 4 -2.05 -0.46 -17.58
C LEU A 4 -3.47 -0.96 -17.85
N THR A 5 -3.74 -2.23 -17.55
CA THR A 5 -5.11 -2.76 -17.59
C THR A 5 -5.75 -2.54 -16.23
N VAL A 6 -6.88 -1.86 -16.20
CA VAL A 6 -7.67 -1.62 -14.99
C VAL A 6 -8.93 -2.44 -15.09
N ILE A 7 -9.23 -3.22 -14.05
CA ILE A 7 -10.42 -4.09 -13.94
C ILE A 7 -11.15 -3.71 -12.66
N LEU A 8 -12.45 -3.47 -12.77
CA LEU A 8 -13.32 -3.27 -11.62
C LEU A 8 -13.86 -4.62 -11.16
N ALA A 9 -13.34 -5.15 -10.07
CA ALA A 9 -13.85 -6.35 -9.44
C ALA A 9 -15.11 -6.01 -8.63
N GLN A 10 -16.21 -6.74 -8.88
CA GLN A 10 -17.50 -6.57 -8.23
C GLN A 10 -17.88 -7.78 -7.37
N SER A 11 -17.15 -8.88 -7.48
CA SER A 11 -17.41 -10.12 -6.78
C SER A 11 -16.12 -10.84 -6.37
N ARG A 12 -16.25 -11.78 -5.42
CA ARG A 12 -15.16 -12.69 -5.04
C ARG A 12 -14.66 -13.49 -6.25
N ASN A 13 -15.57 -13.91 -7.14
CA ASN A 13 -15.21 -14.68 -8.33
C ASN A 13 -14.30 -13.88 -9.28
N ASP A 14 -14.53 -12.57 -9.44
CA ASP A 14 -13.66 -11.73 -10.27
C ASP A 14 -12.23 -11.70 -9.74
N LEU A 15 -12.06 -11.61 -8.41
CA LEU A 15 -10.74 -11.62 -7.77
C LEU A 15 -10.06 -13.00 -7.92
N THR A 16 -10.78 -14.09 -7.78
CA THR A 16 -10.24 -15.45 -7.96
C THR A 16 -9.73 -15.67 -9.39
N ILE A 17 -10.51 -15.25 -10.39
CA ILE A 17 -10.09 -15.32 -11.80
C ILE A 17 -8.82 -14.50 -12.06
N LEU A 18 -8.72 -13.33 -11.44
CA LEU A 18 -7.52 -12.49 -11.56
C LEU A 18 -6.29 -13.12 -10.91
N GLN A 19 -6.45 -13.82 -9.79
CA GLN A 19 -5.37 -14.58 -9.16
C GLN A 19 -4.87 -15.68 -10.07
N GLU A 20 -5.75 -16.52 -10.59
CA GLU A 20 -5.40 -17.59 -11.54
C GLU A 20 -4.68 -17.03 -12.78
N TYR A 21 -5.16 -15.89 -13.31
CA TYR A 21 -4.50 -15.19 -14.40
C TYR A 21 -3.09 -14.72 -14.03
N SER A 22 -2.89 -14.19 -12.82
CA SER A 22 -1.58 -13.75 -12.33
C SER A 22 -0.57 -14.89 -12.29
N GLU A 23 -0.98 -16.02 -11.71
CA GLU A 23 -0.15 -17.23 -11.57
C GLU A 23 0.28 -17.77 -12.95
N ASN A 24 -0.69 -17.93 -13.86
CA ASN A 24 -0.44 -18.44 -15.22
C ASN A 24 0.42 -17.50 -16.06
N ALA A 25 0.20 -16.20 -15.97
CA ALA A 25 0.90 -15.19 -16.78
C ALA A 25 2.21 -14.69 -16.16
N LYS A 26 2.55 -15.10 -14.94
CA LYS A 26 3.67 -14.59 -14.13
C LYS A 26 3.67 -13.05 -14.04
N LYS A 27 2.49 -12.48 -13.77
CA LYS A 27 2.27 -11.04 -13.69
C LYS A 27 1.94 -10.63 -12.26
N HIS A 28 2.31 -9.42 -11.88
CA HIS A 28 1.87 -8.81 -10.64
C HIS A 28 0.51 -8.15 -10.82
N ILE A 29 -0.37 -8.34 -9.85
CA ILE A 29 -1.68 -7.66 -9.76
C ILE A 29 -1.63 -6.76 -8.54
N ILE A 30 -2.11 -5.54 -8.68
CA ILE A 30 -2.31 -4.60 -7.58
C ILE A 30 -3.82 -4.51 -7.36
N ILE A 31 -4.27 -4.90 -6.16
CA ILE A 31 -5.66 -4.74 -5.72
C ILE A 31 -5.74 -3.41 -4.98
N ASP A 32 -6.38 -2.41 -5.57
CA ASP A 32 -6.69 -1.15 -4.93
C ASP A 32 -8.07 -1.25 -4.27
N SER A 33 -8.10 -1.20 -2.94
CA SER A 33 -9.31 -1.40 -2.16
C SER A 33 -9.69 -0.15 -1.38
N GLY A 34 -10.99 0.09 -1.23
CA GLY A 34 -11.49 1.14 -0.35
C GLY A 34 -11.25 0.83 1.15
N GLY A 35 -11.47 1.82 2.01
CA GLY A 35 -11.22 1.69 3.46
C GLY A 35 -12.38 1.09 4.27
N MET A 36 -13.50 0.68 3.66
CA MET A 36 -14.65 0.12 4.37
C MET A 36 -14.59 -1.41 4.39
N ASP A 37 -14.77 -2.00 5.58
CA ASP A 37 -14.80 -3.46 5.74
C ASP A 37 -16.01 -4.05 5.00
N ASN A 38 -15.73 -4.97 4.08
CA ASN A 38 -16.73 -5.75 3.36
C ASN A 38 -16.11 -7.07 2.87
N ASP A 39 -16.98 -8.00 2.41
CA ASP A 39 -16.54 -9.33 1.97
C ASP A 39 -15.55 -9.30 0.79
N LEU A 40 -15.66 -8.30 -0.08
CA LEU A 40 -14.77 -8.18 -1.23
C LEU A 40 -13.36 -7.76 -0.81
N ILE A 41 -13.25 -6.84 0.17
CA ILE A 41 -11.96 -6.43 0.75
C ILE A 41 -11.33 -7.60 1.50
N ARG A 42 -12.10 -8.34 2.31
CA ARG A 42 -11.61 -9.54 3.01
C ARG A 42 -11.10 -10.58 2.02
N CYS A 43 -11.81 -10.80 0.92
CA CYS A 43 -11.35 -11.66 -0.17
C CYS A 43 -10.04 -11.15 -0.79
N GLY A 44 -9.94 -9.86 -1.07
CA GLY A 44 -8.70 -9.26 -1.60
C GLY A 44 -7.51 -9.46 -0.66
N ILE A 45 -7.72 -9.34 0.65
CA ILE A 45 -6.72 -9.63 1.68
C ILE A 45 -6.29 -11.09 1.64
N GLU A 46 -7.25 -12.03 1.60
CA GLU A 46 -6.99 -13.48 1.58
C GLU A 46 -6.22 -13.94 0.34
N LEU A 47 -6.46 -13.30 -0.80
CA LEU A 47 -5.82 -13.63 -2.08
C LEU A 47 -4.47 -12.90 -2.29
N SER A 48 -4.11 -11.97 -1.42
CA SER A 48 -2.90 -11.18 -1.58
C SER A 48 -1.68 -11.85 -0.97
N ASP A 49 -0.54 -11.82 -1.67
CA ASP A 49 0.76 -12.23 -1.14
C ASP A 49 1.35 -11.19 -0.18
N ILE A 50 1.02 -9.93 -0.40
CA ILE A 50 1.54 -8.79 0.36
C ILE A 50 0.43 -7.75 0.52
N ILE A 51 0.25 -7.24 1.73
CA ILE A 51 -0.62 -6.11 2.03
C ILE A 51 0.25 -4.88 2.33
N ILE A 52 -0.10 -3.75 1.73
CA ILE A 52 0.50 -2.46 2.04
C ILE A 52 -0.60 -1.53 2.51
N THR A 53 -0.49 -1.05 3.74
CA THR A 53 -1.44 -0.09 4.31
C THR A 53 -0.78 1.28 4.41
N PRO A 54 -1.15 2.24 3.56
CA PRO A 54 -0.68 3.62 3.69
C PRO A 54 -1.41 4.30 4.85
N VAL A 55 -0.63 4.91 5.76
CA VAL A 55 -1.17 5.65 6.90
C VAL A 55 -0.51 7.02 7.03
N ARG A 56 -1.26 8.02 7.44
CA ARG A 56 -0.69 9.31 7.85
C ARG A 56 -0.17 9.21 9.27
N PRO A 57 0.97 9.84 9.60
CA PRO A 57 1.41 9.93 10.98
C PRO A 57 0.50 10.89 11.76
N SER A 58 -0.57 10.35 12.34
CA SER A 58 -1.50 11.07 13.20
C SER A 58 -2.18 10.15 14.20
N LYS A 59 -2.61 10.69 15.36
CA LYS A 59 -3.27 9.91 16.42
C LYS A 59 -4.60 9.26 15.98
N ILE A 60 -5.32 9.89 15.06
CA ILE A 60 -6.58 9.37 14.53
C ILE A 60 -6.33 8.12 13.68
N GLU A 61 -5.28 8.14 12.86
CA GLU A 61 -4.90 7.02 11.99
C GLU A 61 -4.43 5.79 12.80
N VAL A 62 -3.88 6.00 14.00
CA VAL A 62 -3.50 4.87 14.89
C VAL A 62 -4.71 4.00 15.22
N LYS A 63 -5.88 4.61 15.49
CA LYS A 63 -7.10 3.87 15.80
C LYS A 63 -7.58 3.08 14.59
N GLY A 64 -7.67 3.72 13.42
CA GLY A 64 -8.04 3.04 12.17
C GLY A 64 -7.11 1.88 11.81
N LEU A 65 -5.80 2.07 12.04
CA LEU A 65 -4.82 1.00 11.85
C LEU A 65 -5.05 -0.19 12.80
N GLN A 66 -5.40 0.07 14.07
CA GLN A 66 -5.71 -0.99 15.04
C GLN A 66 -6.94 -1.80 14.61
N GLU A 67 -8.01 -1.15 14.16
CA GLU A 67 -9.22 -1.80 13.65
C GLU A 67 -8.90 -2.66 12.41
N PHE A 68 -8.11 -2.13 11.48
CA PHE A 68 -7.68 -2.85 10.27
C PHE A 68 -6.81 -4.07 10.60
N VAL A 69 -5.89 -3.94 11.55
CA VAL A 69 -5.06 -5.07 12.02
C VAL A 69 -5.90 -6.16 12.67
N GLN A 70 -6.93 -5.80 13.43
CA GLN A 70 -7.87 -6.78 13.99
C GLN A 70 -8.60 -7.55 12.88
N MET A 71 -9.04 -6.87 11.83
CA MET A 71 -9.68 -7.48 10.67
C MET A 71 -8.72 -8.46 9.96
N ILE A 72 -7.46 -8.06 9.73
CA ILE A 72 -6.46 -8.94 9.13
C ILE A 72 -6.22 -10.18 9.99
N ASN A 73 -6.11 -10.03 11.30
CA ASN A 73 -5.89 -11.15 12.23
C ASN A 73 -7.05 -12.15 12.28
N GLN A 74 -8.24 -11.75 11.85
CA GLN A 74 -9.41 -12.63 11.69
C GLN A 74 -9.43 -13.36 10.35
N SER A 75 -8.58 -12.98 9.41
CA SER A 75 -8.42 -13.63 8.11
C SER A 75 -7.37 -14.74 8.16
N SER A 76 -7.28 -15.54 7.09
CA SER A 76 -6.21 -16.53 6.92
C SER A 76 -4.85 -15.93 6.55
N PHE A 77 -4.78 -14.60 6.39
CA PHE A 77 -3.59 -13.89 5.94
C PHE A 77 -2.45 -13.95 6.97
N ASN A 78 -1.24 -14.18 6.50
CA ASN A 78 -0.07 -14.17 7.37
C ASN A 78 0.34 -12.72 7.68
N ALA A 79 0.19 -12.30 8.93
CA ALA A 79 0.54 -10.95 9.39
C ALA A 79 2.01 -10.54 9.09
N LYS A 80 2.91 -11.49 8.84
CA LYS A 80 4.29 -11.21 8.43
C LYS A 80 4.40 -10.51 7.08
N ASP A 81 3.38 -10.60 6.26
CA ASP A 81 3.33 -10.04 4.91
C ASP A 81 2.55 -8.72 4.84
N HIS A 82 2.18 -8.20 5.99
CA HIS A 82 1.54 -6.90 6.14
C HIS A 82 2.58 -5.81 6.43
N TYR A 83 2.64 -4.80 5.58
CA TYR A 83 3.58 -3.68 5.65
C TYR A 83 2.83 -2.35 5.76
N ILE A 84 3.29 -1.49 6.66
CA ILE A 84 2.77 -0.14 6.82
C ILE A 84 3.66 0.83 6.06
N LEU A 85 3.05 1.70 5.27
CA LEU A 85 3.72 2.80 4.56
C LEU A 85 3.32 4.14 5.19
N LEU A 86 4.28 4.89 5.75
CA LEU A 86 4.01 6.27 6.15
C LEU A 86 3.81 7.14 4.90
N ASN A 87 2.59 7.64 4.74
CA ASN A 87 2.14 8.42 3.59
C ASN A 87 1.69 9.81 4.00
N ASN A 88 1.77 10.77 3.10
CA ASN A 88 1.42 12.17 3.36
C ASN A 88 2.17 12.77 4.56
N VAL A 89 3.44 12.40 4.74
CA VAL A 89 4.28 12.86 5.84
C VAL A 89 4.60 14.34 5.65
N GLN A 90 4.20 15.16 6.61
CA GLN A 90 4.56 16.59 6.62
C GLN A 90 6.00 16.75 7.14
N SER A 91 6.76 17.68 6.54
CA SER A 91 8.17 17.92 6.91
C SER A 91 8.37 18.35 8.38
N ARG A 92 7.33 18.90 9.02
CA ARG A 92 7.38 19.37 10.41
C ARG A 92 6.79 18.38 11.42
N SER A 93 6.30 17.21 10.98
CA SER A 93 5.61 16.22 11.84
C SER A 93 6.57 15.20 12.46
N ILE A 94 7.72 15.62 12.96
CA ILE A 94 8.73 14.69 13.51
C ILE A 94 8.12 13.86 14.62
N LYS A 95 7.48 14.51 15.60
CA LYS A 95 6.87 13.83 16.76
C LYS A 95 5.76 12.86 16.33
N ASP A 96 4.86 13.26 15.42
CA ASP A 96 3.78 12.38 14.95
C ASP A 96 4.34 11.14 14.24
N VAL A 97 5.45 11.29 13.50
CA VAL A 97 6.15 10.18 12.84
C VAL A 97 6.77 9.23 13.87
N GLU A 98 7.38 9.76 14.93
CA GLU A 98 7.95 8.98 16.03
C GLU A 98 6.85 8.20 16.76
N ASP A 99 5.79 8.90 17.23
CA ASP A 99 4.64 8.32 17.94
C ASP A 99 3.98 7.20 17.10
N MET A 100 3.80 7.42 15.78
CA MET A 100 3.25 6.40 14.86
C MET A 100 4.21 5.22 14.70
N THR A 101 5.50 5.49 14.54
CA THR A 101 6.53 4.45 14.39
C THR A 101 6.55 3.54 15.63
N ASP A 102 6.48 4.12 16.82
CA ASP A 102 6.47 3.37 18.08
C ASP A 102 5.18 2.56 18.24
N SER A 103 4.04 3.11 17.82
CA SER A 103 2.76 2.39 17.79
C SER A 103 2.81 1.18 16.86
N ILE A 104 3.38 1.34 15.66
CA ILE A 104 3.54 0.25 14.67
C ILE A 104 4.47 -0.84 15.22
N LYS A 105 5.60 -0.45 15.82
CA LYS A 105 6.54 -1.40 16.45
C LYS A 105 5.91 -2.12 17.65
N GLY A 106 5.19 -1.40 18.50
CA GLY A 106 4.47 -1.97 19.64
C GLY A 106 3.43 -3.01 19.22
N ALA A 107 2.78 -2.79 18.09
CA ALA A 107 1.85 -3.75 17.47
C ALA A 107 2.55 -4.90 16.70
N LYS A 108 3.90 -4.93 16.67
CA LYS A 108 4.72 -5.92 15.93
C LYS A 108 4.41 -5.97 14.43
N LEU A 109 4.04 -4.83 13.85
CA LEU A 109 3.79 -4.69 12.41
C LEU A 109 5.08 -4.30 11.67
N ASN A 110 5.17 -4.68 10.39
CA ASN A 110 6.29 -4.28 9.56
C ASN A 110 6.09 -2.85 9.06
N LEU A 111 7.08 -2.01 9.29
CA LEU A 111 7.13 -0.65 8.76
C LEU A 111 8.09 -0.60 7.58
N LEU A 112 7.64 -0.09 6.43
CA LEU A 112 8.52 0.20 5.31
C LEU A 112 9.51 1.31 5.70
N HIS A 113 10.74 1.22 5.22
CA HIS A 113 11.76 2.25 5.41
C HIS A 113 11.42 3.52 4.63
N THR A 114 10.80 3.34 3.46
CA THR A 114 10.35 4.44 2.60
C THR A 114 9.20 5.20 3.24
N ARG A 115 9.23 6.52 3.11
CA ARG A 115 8.14 7.42 3.51
C ARG A 115 7.77 8.28 2.31
N ILE A 116 6.48 8.54 2.12
CA ILE A 116 5.98 9.42 1.07
C ILE A 116 5.57 10.76 1.69
N GLY A 117 6.23 11.82 1.28
CA GLY A 117 5.97 13.17 1.77
C GLY A 117 4.66 13.75 1.24
N LEU A 118 4.05 14.64 2.04
CA LEU A 118 2.94 15.47 1.55
C LEU A 118 3.48 16.50 0.54
N ARG A 119 3.20 16.26 -0.74
CA ARG A 119 3.68 17.10 -1.86
C ARG A 119 2.56 17.44 -2.81
N LYS A 120 2.48 18.72 -3.17
CA LYS A 120 1.50 19.21 -4.16
C LYS A 120 1.58 18.46 -5.49
N LEU A 121 2.79 18.03 -5.89
CA LEU A 121 3.01 17.34 -7.16
C LEU A 121 2.20 16.04 -7.30
N PHE A 122 1.87 15.34 -6.21
CA PHE A 122 0.99 14.17 -6.26
C PHE A 122 -0.44 14.56 -6.68
N MET A 123 -0.95 15.68 -6.16
CA MET A 123 -2.28 16.19 -6.54
C MET A 123 -2.30 16.69 -7.99
N ASP A 124 -1.26 17.41 -8.41
CA ASP A 124 -1.13 17.92 -9.78
C ASP A 124 -1.04 16.76 -10.78
N ALA A 125 -0.26 15.72 -10.47
CA ALA A 125 -0.13 14.52 -11.31
C ALA A 125 -1.45 13.76 -11.42
N TYR A 126 -2.16 13.59 -10.30
CA TYR A 126 -3.47 12.95 -10.29
C TYR A 126 -4.48 13.70 -11.17
N ALA A 127 -4.54 15.04 -11.06
CA ALA A 127 -5.42 15.88 -11.86
C ALA A 127 -5.13 15.75 -13.37
N GLU A 128 -3.89 15.48 -13.76
CA GLU A 128 -3.48 15.27 -15.15
C GLU A 128 -3.57 13.80 -15.61
N GLY A 129 -4.03 12.87 -14.75
CA GLY A 129 -4.06 11.44 -15.06
C GLY A 129 -2.68 10.85 -15.30
N LYS A 130 -1.65 11.38 -14.64
CA LYS A 130 -0.24 10.97 -14.78
C LYS A 130 0.32 10.53 -13.43
N SER A 131 1.39 9.74 -13.46
CA SER A 131 2.24 9.57 -12.28
C SER A 131 3.15 10.79 -12.08
N VAL A 132 3.63 11.01 -10.85
CA VAL A 132 4.60 12.09 -10.57
C VAL A 132 5.90 11.90 -11.35
N ILE A 133 6.28 10.65 -11.70
CA ILE A 133 7.46 10.35 -12.50
C ILE A 133 7.26 10.82 -13.96
N GLU A 134 6.05 10.69 -14.48
CA GLU A 134 5.70 11.19 -15.83
C GLU A 134 5.61 12.70 -15.87
N LEU A 135 5.08 13.31 -14.80
CA LEU A 135 4.92 14.76 -14.71
C LEU A 135 6.28 15.47 -14.48
N ASN A 136 7.05 14.97 -13.51
CA ASN A 136 8.38 15.52 -13.21
C ASN A 136 9.31 14.44 -12.65
N LYS A 137 10.09 13.84 -13.56
CA LYS A 137 11.01 12.72 -13.23
C LYS A 137 12.15 13.07 -12.28
N SER A 138 12.47 14.35 -12.14
CA SER A 138 13.59 14.85 -11.31
C SER A 138 13.10 15.41 -9.96
N SER A 139 11.83 15.20 -9.62
CA SER A 139 11.25 15.70 -8.37
C SER A 139 11.54 14.74 -7.19
N LEU A 140 11.55 15.29 -5.98
CA LEU A 140 11.61 14.47 -4.76
C LEU A 140 10.46 13.47 -4.67
N ALA A 141 9.27 13.81 -5.15
CA ALA A 141 8.14 12.87 -5.20
C ALA A 141 8.43 11.67 -6.10
N ALA A 142 9.08 11.90 -7.25
CA ALA A 142 9.48 10.82 -8.15
C ALA A 142 10.58 9.94 -7.52
N ASP A 143 11.51 10.53 -6.78
CA ASP A 143 12.56 9.80 -6.09
C ASP A 143 12.00 8.94 -4.95
N GLU A 144 11.08 9.46 -4.15
CA GLU A 144 10.38 8.71 -3.10
C GLU A 144 9.67 7.48 -3.69
N LEU A 145 8.96 7.63 -4.83
CA LEU A 145 8.32 6.48 -5.48
C LEU A 145 9.33 5.46 -6.01
N ARG A 146 10.48 5.89 -6.55
CA ARG A 146 11.52 4.95 -7.01
C ARG A 146 12.09 4.14 -5.85
N VAL A 147 12.32 4.80 -4.70
CA VAL A 147 12.80 4.13 -3.49
C VAL A 147 11.76 3.12 -3.01
N LEU A 148 10.47 3.51 -2.96
CA LEU A 148 9.38 2.60 -2.60
C LEU A 148 9.33 1.38 -3.52
N VAL A 149 9.36 1.58 -4.84
CA VAL A 149 9.32 0.50 -5.81
C VAL A 149 10.51 -0.45 -5.65
N LYS A 150 11.71 0.09 -5.34
CA LYS A 150 12.88 -0.73 -5.08
C LYS A 150 12.69 -1.58 -3.81
N GLU A 151 12.25 -0.97 -2.72
CA GLU A 151 11.99 -1.68 -1.45
C GLU A 151 10.96 -2.80 -1.63
N LEU A 152 9.84 -2.53 -2.33
CA LEU A 152 8.82 -3.54 -2.61
C LEU A 152 9.36 -4.69 -3.49
N LYS A 153 10.16 -4.40 -4.49
CA LYS A 153 10.81 -5.44 -5.31
C LYS A 153 11.74 -6.32 -4.49
N ASP A 154 12.45 -5.74 -3.52
CA ASP A 154 13.34 -6.51 -2.65
C ASP A 154 12.55 -7.39 -1.66
N ILE A 155 11.36 -6.94 -1.20
CA ILE A 155 10.43 -7.76 -0.42
C ILE A 155 9.91 -8.94 -1.25
N ILE A 156 9.41 -8.67 -2.47
CA ILE A 156 8.88 -9.70 -3.37
C ILE A 156 9.93 -10.77 -3.67
N LYS A 157 11.18 -10.37 -3.95
CA LYS A 157 12.27 -11.31 -4.25
C LYS A 157 12.63 -12.24 -3.08
N ARG A 158 12.43 -11.79 -1.84
CA ARG A 158 12.69 -12.65 -0.65
C ARG A 158 11.65 -13.72 -0.45
N LYS A 159 10.50 -13.59 -1.11
CA LYS A 159 9.36 -14.52 -1.03
C LYS A 159 9.33 -15.54 -2.18
N ALA A 160 9.96 -15.20 -3.31
CA ALA A 160 10.09 -16.05 -4.48
C ALA A 160 11.26 -17.04 -4.33
#